data_50888179f1a98d476577c954b5cd44c2
#
_entry.id   50888179f1a98d476577c954b5cd44c2
#
_cell.length_a   1.000
_cell.length_b   1.000
_cell.length_c   1.000
_cell.angle_alpha   90.00
_cell.angle_beta   90.00
_cell.angle_gamma   90.00
#
_symmetry.space_group_name_H-M   'P 1'
#
loop_
_entity.id
_entity.type
_entity.pdbx_description
1 polymer ?
#
loop_
_entity_poly.entity_id
_entity_poly.type
_entity_poly.pdbx_seq_one_letter_code
_entity_poly.pdbx_strand_id
1 'polypeptide(L)'
;MRRERPLILAVDDEPANLALLNKLLRHHGYDVVEAYDGPSALDAIAEHDPDLVCLDVMMPQMDGIEVCRRLRSQPEHAGLPVLLLTALNRTEDKVRGLEAGANDFLSKPFDESELSARVSSLLRTKALQDRLADLLGRYVSENVAAEVLRDPFSVSLGGDRRYASTLFADVRGYTALAAEHAPEETLDLLNRYLTVVNDAVEAHGGTVSDLLGDGVFAFFGAPVKHSDDPERAVRAALAVQAAVAQLEIPSMPGLRLQAGIGITSGEVIAGNVGSEHRMHYCVVGNSVNIAAHLQAAAGPGQILVDEATHDAVAGLVTSQDLGCLRLASKGDWVRAFAVLSLAPAEAARTR
;
A
#
# COMPACT_ATOMS: atom_id res chain seq x y z
N MET A 1 11.16 6.82 -9.63
CA MET A 1 11.63 8.17 -10.09
C MET A 1 10.60 8.67 -11.10
N ARG A 2 9.96 9.84 -10.88
CA ARG A 2 9.07 10.43 -11.89
C ARG A 2 9.89 10.75 -13.16
N ARG A 3 9.32 10.43 -14.32
CA ARG A 3 9.89 10.79 -15.63
C ARG A 3 9.97 12.31 -15.77
N GLU A 4 10.98 12.82 -16.44
CA GLU A 4 11.08 14.26 -16.74
C GLU A 4 9.99 14.72 -17.69
N ARG A 5 9.51 13.82 -18.56
CA ARG A 5 8.41 14.06 -19.51
C ARG A 5 7.33 13.00 -19.34
N PRO A 6 6.04 13.38 -19.37
CA PRO A 6 4.96 12.41 -19.36
C PRO A 6 5.02 11.47 -20.56
N LEU A 7 4.79 10.18 -20.32
CA LEU A 7 4.73 9.14 -21.36
C LEU A 7 3.26 8.90 -21.75
N ILE A 8 2.97 9.05 -23.04
CA ILE A 8 1.62 8.83 -23.58
C ILE A 8 1.66 7.58 -24.47
N LEU A 9 0.74 6.66 -24.25
CA LEU A 9 0.49 5.57 -25.16
C LEU A 9 -0.52 6.03 -26.22
N ALA A 10 -0.10 6.00 -27.49
CA ALA A 10 -0.93 6.27 -28.64
C ALA A 10 -1.37 4.95 -29.28
N VAL A 11 -2.68 4.74 -29.43
CA VAL A 11 -3.26 3.48 -29.96
C VAL A 11 -4.23 3.79 -31.10
N ASP A 12 -3.93 3.27 -32.28
CA ASP A 12 -4.77 3.38 -33.48
C ASP A 12 -4.35 2.29 -34.48
N ASP A 13 -5.28 1.61 -35.11
CA ASP A 13 -4.97 0.55 -36.08
C ASP A 13 -4.49 1.07 -37.43
N GLU A 14 -4.66 2.37 -37.70
CA GLU A 14 -4.21 3.02 -38.92
C GLU A 14 -2.83 3.72 -38.70
N PRO A 15 -1.74 3.27 -39.36
CA PRO A 15 -0.41 3.86 -39.16
C PRO A 15 -0.31 5.36 -39.44
N ALA A 16 -1.16 5.88 -40.35
CA ALA A 16 -1.17 7.31 -40.67
C ALA A 16 -1.70 8.15 -39.49
N ASN A 17 -2.73 7.65 -38.78
CA ASN A 17 -3.26 8.29 -37.58
C ASN A 17 -2.24 8.27 -36.43
N LEU A 18 -1.59 7.14 -36.21
CA LEU A 18 -0.50 7.02 -35.22
C LEU A 18 0.63 7.99 -35.50
N ALA A 19 1.09 8.06 -36.77
CA ALA A 19 2.17 9.00 -37.13
C ALA A 19 1.79 10.45 -36.87
N LEU A 20 0.53 10.84 -37.18
CA LEU A 20 0.02 12.17 -36.88
C LEU A 20 -0.05 12.41 -35.37
N LEU A 21 -0.65 11.48 -34.62
CA LEU A 21 -0.82 11.59 -33.17
C LEU A 21 0.55 11.68 -32.45
N ASN A 22 1.50 10.82 -32.84
CA ASN A 22 2.87 10.84 -32.33
C ASN A 22 3.54 12.19 -32.59
N LYS A 23 3.43 12.71 -33.83
CA LYS A 23 4.02 14.01 -34.17
C LYS A 23 3.45 15.14 -33.30
N LEU A 24 2.12 15.19 -33.13
CA LEU A 24 1.45 16.23 -32.34
C LEU A 24 1.83 16.13 -30.87
N LEU A 25 1.80 14.95 -30.28
CA LEU A 25 2.14 14.73 -28.87
C LEU A 25 3.61 15.08 -28.59
N ARG A 26 4.54 14.64 -29.45
CA ARG A 26 5.97 14.98 -29.31
C ARG A 26 6.23 16.49 -29.50
N HIS A 27 5.48 17.16 -30.37
CA HIS A 27 5.58 18.61 -30.53
C HIS A 27 5.26 19.36 -29.23
N HIS A 28 4.32 18.81 -28.43
CA HIS A 28 3.96 19.33 -27.11
C HIS A 28 4.85 18.84 -25.96
N GLY A 29 5.96 18.14 -26.26
CA GLY A 29 6.98 17.75 -25.29
C GLY A 29 6.69 16.46 -24.52
N TYR A 30 5.79 15.62 -25.01
CA TYR A 30 5.48 14.31 -24.45
C TYR A 30 6.35 13.22 -25.07
N ASP A 31 6.70 12.19 -24.29
CA ASP A 31 7.23 10.94 -24.83
C ASP A 31 6.08 10.07 -25.28
N VAL A 32 6.27 9.29 -26.36
CA VAL A 32 5.19 8.52 -26.97
C VAL A 32 5.64 7.09 -27.24
N VAL A 33 4.81 6.12 -26.79
CA VAL A 33 4.82 4.72 -27.18
C VAL A 33 3.62 4.46 -28.06
N GLU A 34 3.73 3.57 -29.04
CA GLU A 34 2.70 3.26 -30.02
C GLU A 34 2.22 1.82 -29.87
N ALA A 35 0.91 1.61 -30.08
CA ALA A 35 0.30 0.30 -30.20
C ALA A 35 -0.72 0.32 -31.35
N TYR A 36 -0.93 -0.82 -32.00
CA TYR A 36 -1.68 -0.91 -33.24
C TYR A 36 -3.02 -1.65 -33.11
N ASP A 37 -3.32 -2.17 -31.92
CA ASP A 37 -4.56 -2.87 -31.60
C ASP A 37 -4.78 -2.94 -30.09
N GLY A 38 -5.97 -3.46 -29.68
CA GLY A 38 -6.31 -3.57 -28.26
C GLY A 38 -5.40 -4.48 -27.45
N PRO A 39 -5.03 -5.68 -27.90
CA PRO A 39 -4.09 -6.54 -27.20
C PRO A 39 -2.72 -5.89 -26.99
N SER A 40 -2.09 -5.36 -28.05
CA SER A 40 -0.80 -4.67 -27.93
C SER A 40 -0.86 -3.41 -27.05
N ALA A 41 -2.01 -2.74 -26.98
CA ALA A 41 -2.21 -1.63 -26.07
C ALA A 41 -2.15 -2.07 -24.59
N LEU A 42 -2.79 -3.20 -24.23
CA LEU A 42 -2.75 -3.75 -22.88
C LEU A 42 -1.33 -4.21 -22.49
N ASP A 43 -0.62 -4.86 -23.42
CA ASP A 43 0.78 -5.27 -23.22
C ASP A 43 1.69 -4.04 -23.01
N ALA A 44 1.54 -3.00 -23.83
CA ALA A 44 2.31 -1.77 -23.73
C ALA A 44 2.02 -1.00 -22.42
N ILE A 45 0.79 -1.05 -21.90
CA ILE A 45 0.45 -0.47 -20.61
C ILE A 45 1.20 -1.18 -19.48
N ALA A 46 1.19 -2.52 -19.49
CA ALA A 46 1.87 -3.32 -18.47
C ALA A 46 3.41 -3.16 -18.53
N GLU A 47 4.00 -3.03 -19.73
CA GLU A 47 5.45 -2.93 -19.92
C GLU A 47 5.97 -1.52 -19.63
N HIS A 48 5.24 -0.49 -20.03
CA HIS A 48 5.77 0.88 -20.06
C HIS A 48 5.16 1.79 -19.00
N ASP A 49 4.06 1.43 -18.34
CA ASP A 49 3.33 2.24 -17.33
C ASP A 49 3.16 3.71 -17.79
N PRO A 50 2.33 3.98 -18.82
CA PRO A 50 2.14 5.32 -19.36
C PRO A 50 1.35 6.22 -18.42
N ASP A 51 1.54 7.54 -18.56
CA ASP A 51 0.81 8.54 -17.79
C ASP A 51 -0.58 8.86 -18.34
N LEU A 52 -0.83 8.53 -19.63
CA LEU A 52 -2.11 8.70 -20.32
C LEU A 52 -2.17 7.79 -21.54
N VAL A 53 -3.37 7.33 -21.88
CA VAL A 53 -3.64 6.56 -23.12
C VAL A 53 -4.54 7.39 -24.04
N CYS A 54 -4.08 7.66 -25.27
CA CYS A 54 -4.91 8.11 -26.38
C CYS A 54 -5.30 6.88 -27.19
N LEU A 55 -6.59 6.52 -27.21
CA LEU A 55 -7.07 5.23 -27.65
C LEU A 55 -8.13 5.38 -28.71
N ASP A 56 -7.89 4.87 -29.90
CA ASP A 56 -8.93 4.80 -30.93
C ASP A 56 -10.04 3.83 -30.49
N VAL A 57 -11.28 4.21 -30.80
CA VAL A 57 -12.46 3.39 -30.48
C VAL A 57 -12.63 2.26 -31.50
N MET A 58 -12.39 2.55 -32.78
CA MET A 58 -12.70 1.62 -33.86
C MET A 58 -11.48 0.80 -34.30
N MET A 59 -11.18 -0.25 -33.57
CA MET A 59 -10.08 -1.15 -33.89
C MET A 59 -10.56 -2.59 -34.11
N PRO A 60 -9.87 -3.38 -34.96
CA PRO A 60 -10.22 -4.77 -35.18
C PRO A 60 -9.95 -5.63 -33.92
N GLN A 61 -10.67 -6.75 -33.79
CA GLN A 61 -10.60 -7.74 -32.72
C GLN A 61 -11.04 -7.23 -31.34
N MET A 62 -10.46 -6.15 -30.84
CA MET A 62 -10.77 -5.54 -29.55
C MET A 62 -10.89 -4.02 -29.74
N ASP A 63 -12.09 -3.50 -29.56
CA ASP A 63 -12.35 -2.05 -29.66
C ASP A 63 -11.81 -1.30 -28.43
N GLY A 64 -11.65 0.01 -28.58
CA GLY A 64 -11.12 0.85 -27.48
C GLY A 64 -12.01 0.88 -26.24
N ILE A 65 -13.31 0.63 -26.37
CA ILE A 65 -14.24 0.56 -25.23
C ILE A 65 -13.97 -0.71 -24.42
N GLU A 66 -13.69 -1.83 -25.08
CA GLU A 66 -13.35 -3.08 -24.41
C GLU A 66 -11.97 -2.99 -23.72
N VAL A 67 -10.98 -2.34 -24.35
CA VAL A 67 -9.68 -2.05 -23.72
C VAL A 67 -9.92 -1.26 -22.43
N CYS A 68 -10.74 -0.21 -22.49
CA CYS A 68 -11.05 0.64 -21.33
C CYS A 68 -11.68 -0.18 -20.19
N ARG A 69 -12.67 -1.06 -20.46
CA ARG A 69 -13.28 -1.94 -19.45
C ARG A 69 -12.26 -2.85 -18.79
N ARG A 70 -11.37 -3.46 -19.56
CA ARG A 70 -10.31 -4.33 -19.03
C ARG A 70 -9.35 -3.59 -18.13
N LEU A 71 -8.95 -2.38 -18.50
CA LEU A 71 -8.13 -1.51 -17.65
C LEU A 71 -8.81 -1.21 -16.32
N ARG A 72 -10.10 -0.87 -16.35
CA ARG A 72 -10.85 -0.56 -15.11
C ARG A 72 -11.11 -1.76 -14.22
N SER A 73 -11.01 -2.98 -14.76
CA SER A 73 -11.10 -4.23 -13.97
C SER A 73 -9.79 -4.56 -13.23
N GLN A 74 -8.67 -3.92 -13.59
CA GLN A 74 -7.35 -4.11 -12.99
C GLN A 74 -7.09 -2.96 -11.98
N PRO A 75 -7.00 -3.24 -10.67
CA PRO A 75 -6.82 -2.20 -9.65
C PRO A 75 -5.62 -1.28 -9.89
N GLU A 76 -4.51 -1.84 -10.38
CA GLU A 76 -3.25 -1.15 -10.69
C GLU A 76 -3.38 -0.10 -11.80
N HIS A 77 -4.31 -0.30 -12.75
CA HIS A 77 -4.52 0.60 -13.88
C HIS A 77 -5.84 1.38 -13.81
N ALA A 78 -6.61 1.23 -12.72
CA ALA A 78 -7.92 1.86 -12.56
C ALA A 78 -7.85 3.40 -12.63
N GLY A 79 -6.75 4.00 -12.18
CA GLY A 79 -6.50 5.45 -12.20
C GLY A 79 -5.84 5.98 -13.47
N LEU A 80 -5.46 5.13 -14.45
CA LEU A 80 -4.81 5.56 -15.68
C LEU A 80 -5.78 6.36 -16.58
N PRO A 81 -5.50 7.64 -16.93
CA PRO A 81 -6.36 8.42 -17.78
C PRO A 81 -6.44 7.85 -19.20
N VAL A 82 -7.66 7.74 -19.72
CA VAL A 82 -7.94 7.29 -21.08
C VAL A 82 -8.70 8.37 -21.82
N LEU A 83 -8.12 8.87 -22.93
CA LEU A 83 -8.76 9.75 -23.91
C LEU A 83 -9.16 8.91 -25.12
N LEU A 84 -10.47 8.72 -25.32
CA LEU A 84 -10.96 8.01 -26.50
C LEU A 84 -10.94 8.90 -27.74
N LEU A 85 -10.37 8.41 -28.82
CA LEU A 85 -10.40 9.02 -30.13
C LEU A 85 -11.51 8.35 -30.96
N THR A 86 -12.47 9.10 -31.48
CA THR A 86 -13.64 8.50 -32.11
C THR A 86 -14.08 9.23 -33.37
N ALA A 87 -14.39 8.47 -34.42
CA ALA A 87 -15.10 8.98 -35.59
C ALA A 87 -16.63 9.01 -35.38
N LEU A 88 -17.11 8.48 -34.25
CA LEU A 88 -18.54 8.35 -33.97
C LEU A 88 -19.12 9.69 -33.44
N ASN A 89 -20.01 10.24 -34.21
CA ASN A 89 -20.70 11.50 -33.85
C ASN A 89 -21.99 11.29 -33.03
N ARG A 90 -22.36 10.02 -32.75
CA ARG A 90 -23.57 9.70 -31.98
C ARG A 90 -23.33 9.86 -30.49
N THR A 91 -24.25 10.52 -29.82
CA THR A 91 -24.22 10.72 -28.37
C THR A 91 -24.18 9.40 -27.61
N GLU A 92 -24.82 8.35 -28.12
CA GLU A 92 -24.87 7.00 -27.54
C GLU A 92 -23.48 6.36 -27.42
N ASP A 93 -22.63 6.52 -28.43
CA ASP A 93 -21.28 5.94 -28.44
C ASP A 93 -20.35 6.65 -27.46
N LYS A 94 -20.50 7.97 -27.32
CA LYS A 94 -19.77 8.77 -26.33
C LYS A 94 -20.15 8.36 -24.90
N VAL A 95 -21.44 8.17 -24.65
CA VAL A 95 -21.95 7.71 -23.35
C VAL A 95 -21.39 6.35 -23.02
N ARG A 96 -21.42 5.37 -23.97
CA ARG A 96 -20.84 4.04 -23.78
C ARG A 96 -19.35 4.06 -23.45
N GLY A 97 -18.58 4.95 -24.08
CA GLY A 97 -17.16 5.13 -23.80
C GLY A 97 -16.91 5.63 -22.36
N LEU A 98 -17.68 6.63 -21.92
CA LEU A 98 -17.58 7.16 -20.55
C LEU A 98 -18.07 6.14 -19.51
N GLU A 99 -19.15 5.41 -19.78
CA GLU A 99 -19.64 4.32 -18.91
C GLU A 99 -18.63 3.16 -18.82
N ALA A 100 -17.81 2.93 -19.85
CA ALA A 100 -16.72 1.99 -19.83
C ALA A 100 -15.52 2.47 -18.99
N GLY A 101 -15.57 3.71 -18.49
CA GLY A 101 -14.56 4.31 -17.63
C GLY A 101 -13.52 5.18 -18.33
N ALA A 102 -13.74 5.58 -19.59
CA ALA A 102 -12.91 6.60 -20.21
C ALA A 102 -13.06 7.95 -19.50
N ASN A 103 -11.99 8.73 -19.44
CA ASN A 103 -11.99 10.03 -18.76
C ASN A 103 -12.48 11.17 -19.64
N ASP A 104 -12.27 11.05 -20.97
CA ASP A 104 -12.74 12.01 -21.97
C ASP A 104 -12.76 11.36 -23.35
N PHE A 105 -13.29 12.08 -24.31
CA PHE A 105 -13.29 11.68 -25.74
C PHE A 105 -12.94 12.86 -26.64
N LEU A 106 -12.39 12.55 -27.82
CA LEU A 106 -12.06 13.53 -28.86
C LEU A 106 -12.54 13.01 -30.21
N SER A 107 -13.37 13.81 -30.91
CA SER A 107 -13.94 13.40 -32.18
C SER A 107 -12.96 13.63 -33.33
N LYS A 108 -12.79 12.62 -34.20
CA LYS A 108 -12.01 12.72 -35.45
C LYS A 108 -12.89 13.35 -36.55
N PRO A 109 -12.35 14.25 -37.40
CA PRO A 109 -11.03 14.84 -37.31
C PRO A 109 -10.94 15.88 -36.19
N PHE A 110 -9.81 15.90 -35.48
CA PHE A 110 -9.55 16.87 -34.41
C PHE A 110 -8.40 17.78 -34.81
N ASP A 111 -8.40 18.98 -34.22
CA ASP A 111 -7.27 19.88 -34.39
C ASP A 111 -6.27 19.75 -33.21
N GLU A 112 -5.03 20.20 -33.46
CA GLU A 112 -3.94 20.11 -32.52
C GLU A 112 -4.24 20.78 -31.17
N SER A 113 -4.94 21.93 -31.22
CA SER A 113 -5.24 22.68 -30.00
C SER A 113 -6.23 21.96 -29.08
N GLU A 114 -7.23 21.27 -29.66
CA GLU A 114 -8.18 20.47 -28.88
C GLU A 114 -7.53 19.25 -28.25
N LEU A 115 -6.71 18.50 -29.03
CA LEU A 115 -5.94 17.38 -28.52
C LEU A 115 -5.04 17.80 -27.35
N SER A 116 -4.26 18.86 -27.55
CA SER A 116 -3.33 19.37 -26.54
C SER A 116 -4.04 19.82 -25.27
N ALA A 117 -5.16 20.53 -25.40
CA ALA A 117 -5.94 20.98 -24.25
C ALA A 117 -6.49 19.81 -23.41
N ARG A 118 -7.02 18.76 -24.05
CA ARG A 118 -7.56 17.58 -23.35
C ARG A 118 -6.46 16.75 -22.69
N VAL A 119 -5.38 16.46 -23.41
CA VAL A 119 -4.23 15.74 -22.89
C VAL A 119 -3.64 16.46 -21.67
N SER A 120 -3.38 17.78 -21.79
CA SER A 120 -2.83 18.54 -20.67
C SER A 120 -3.77 18.61 -19.46
N SER A 121 -5.08 18.68 -19.68
CA SER A 121 -6.08 18.66 -18.61
C SER A 121 -6.09 17.32 -17.87
N LEU A 122 -6.08 16.20 -18.60
CA LEU A 122 -6.09 14.86 -18.02
C LEU A 122 -4.78 14.58 -17.25
N LEU A 123 -3.63 14.92 -17.83
CA LEU A 123 -2.33 14.77 -17.15
C LEU A 123 -2.22 15.63 -15.88
N ARG A 124 -2.77 16.86 -15.93
CA ARG A 124 -2.82 17.71 -14.74
C ARG A 124 -3.68 17.12 -13.64
N THR A 125 -4.83 16.57 -13.98
CA THR A 125 -5.72 15.91 -13.02
C THR A 125 -5.03 14.69 -12.38
N LYS A 126 -4.40 13.84 -13.20
CA LYS A 126 -3.60 12.71 -12.71
C LYS A 126 -2.48 13.16 -11.77
N ALA A 127 -1.71 14.18 -12.18
CA ALA A 127 -0.61 14.69 -11.36
C ALA A 127 -1.08 15.24 -10.00
N LEU A 128 -2.28 15.85 -9.94
CA LEU A 128 -2.88 16.31 -8.69
C LEU A 128 -3.36 15.14 -7.82
N GLN A 129 -3.95 14.10 -8.43
CA GLN A 129 -4.37 12.89 -7.74
C GLN A 129 -3.16 12.14 -7.17
N ASP A 130 -2.10 11.95 -7.96
CA ASP A 130 -0.85 11.32 -7.53
C ASP A 130 -0.22 12.09 -6.38
N ARG A 131 -0.18 13.43 -6.48
CA ARG A 131 0.37 14.28 -5.41
C ARG A 131 -0.47 14.21 -4.13
N LEU A 132 -1.78 14.12 -4.25
CA LEU A 132 -2.67 13.93 -3.10
C LEU A 132 -2.42 12.56 -2.46
N ALA A 133 -2.27 11.51 -3.26
CA ALA A 133 -1.93 10.17 -2.81
C ALA A 133 -0.59 10.16 -2.05
N ASP A 134 0.45 10.76 -2.62
CA ASP A 134 1.77 10.91 -2.00
C ASP A 134 1.69 11.67 -0.65
N LEU A 135 0.88 12.73 -0.59
CA LEU A 135 0.71 13.50 0.64
C LEU A 135 -0.06 12.70 1.70
N LEU A 136 -1.15 12.05 1.30
CA LEU A 136 -1.91 11.18 2.20
C LEU A 136 -1.06 10.03 2.72
N GLY A 137 -0.27 9.37 1.86
CA GLY A 137 0.62 8.28 2.24
C GLY A 137 1.72 8.67 3.26
N ARG A 138 1.98 9.99 3.43
CA ARG A 138 2.89 10.46 4.51
C ARG A 138 2.23 10.58 5.89
N TYR A 139 0.91 10.64 5.94
CA TYR A 139 0.13 10.82 7.17
C TYR A 139 -0.71 9.61 7.55
N VAL A 140 -1.01 8.74 6.56
CA VAL A 140 -1.68 7.46 6.75
C VAL A 140 -0.95 6.40 5.92
N SER A 141 -1.11 5.12 6.28
CA SER A 141 -0.47 4.04 5.51
C SER A 141 -0.96 4.00 4.07
N GLU A 142 -0.11 3.48 3.16
CA GLU A 142 -0.44 3.39 1.72
C GLU A 142 -1.74 2.62 1.47
N ASN A 143 -1.99 1.53 2.21
CA ASN A 143 -3.20 0.73 2.10
C ASN A 143 -4.47 1.54 2.44
N VAL A 144 -4.42 2.39 3.46
CA VAL A 144 -5.54 3.26 3.86
C VAL A 144 -5.71 4.40 2.86
N ALA A 145 -4.61 5.03 2.41
CA ALA A 145 -4.66 6.07 1.39
C ALA A 145 -5.29 5.57 0.08
N ALA A 146 -4.90 4.37 -0.37
CA ALA A 146 -5.46 3.74 -1.56
C ALA A 146 -6.96 3.47 -1.44
N GLU A 147 -7.42 3.00 -0.27
CA GLU A 147 -8.85 2.76 -0.03
C GLU A 147 -9.67 4.06 -0.04
N VAL A 148 -9.18 5.11 0.63
CA VAL A 148 -9.83 6.44 0.65
C VAL A 148 -9.88 7.06 -0.75
N LEU A 149 -8.84 6.93 -1.55
CA LEU A 149 -8.78 7.47 -2.91
C LEU A 149 -9.66 6.69 -3.89
N ARG A 150 -9.86 5.38 -3.65
CA ARG A 150 -10.74 4.54 -4.49
C ARG A 150 -12.20 4.94 -4.35
N ASP A 151 -12.67 5.23 -3.15
CA ASP A 151 -14.03 5.71 -2.90
C ASP A 151 -14.08 6.77 -1.79
N PRO A 152 -13.81 8.05 -2.15
CA PRO A 152 -13.80 9.16 -1.19
C PRO A 152 -15.15 9.39 -0.49
N PHE A 153 -16.25 8.90 -1.07
CA PHE A 153 -17.60 9.08 -0.54
C PHE A 153 -18.01 7.97 0.44
N SER A 154 -17.28 6.87 0.49
CA SER A 154 -17.52 5.77 1.45
C SER A 154 -16.89 6.00 2.82
N VAL A 155 -16.08 7.06 2.97
CA VAL A 155 -15.39 7.38 4.23
C VAL A 155 -16.40 7.86 5.27
N SER A 156 -16.80 6.95 6.15
CA SER A 156 -17.73 7.22 7.26
C SER A 156 -17.24 6.56 8.55
N LEU A 157 -17.73 7.06 9.68
CA LEU A 157 -17.47 6.42 10.98
C LEU A 157 -18.08 5.03 11.03
N GLY A 158 -17.35 4.08 11.62
CA GLY A 158 -17.77 2.68 11.75
C GLY A 158 -16.71 1.73 11.24
N GLY A 159 -17.06 0.46 11.21
CA GLY A 159 -16.13 -0.58 10.74
C GLY A 159 -16.78 -1.94 10.69
N ASP A 160 -16.08 -2.87 10.05
CA ASP A 160 -16.51 -4.24 9.84
C ASP A 160 -15.78 -5.21 10.76
N ARG A 161 -16.47 -6.30 11.12
CA ARG A 161 -15.83 -7.42 11.84
C ARG A 161 -14.88 -8.13 10.89
N ARG A 162 -13.61 -8.23 11.31
CA ARG A 162 -12.55 -8.90 10.57
C ARG A 162 -11.71 -9.79 11.50
N TYR A 163 -11.06 -10.78 10.93
CA TYR A 163 -9.96 -11.49 11.58
C TYR A 163 -8.68 -10.83 11.13
N ALA A 164 -7.89 -10.32 12.10
CA ALA A 164 -6.66 -9.59 11.82
C ALA A 164 -5.56 -10.01 12.79
N SER A 165 -4.31 -9.86 12.35
CA SER A 165 -3.13 -9.99 13.23
C SER A 165 -2.66 -8.60 13.60
N THR A 166 -2.50 -8.32 14.88
CA THR A 166 -2.07 -7.02 15.42
C THR A 166 -0.65 -7.14 15.96
N LEU A 167 0.17 -6.13 15.69
CA LEU A 167 1.56 -6.07 16.06
C LEU A 167 1.85 -4.76 16.80
N PHE A 168 2.47 -4.86 17.97
CA PHE A 168 3.10 -3.74 18.65
C PHE A 168 4.61 -3.96 18.70
N ALA A 169 5.38 -2.92 18.36
CA ALA A 169 6.84 -2.91 18.45
C ALA A 169 7.30 -1.66 19.19
N ASP A 170 8.34 -1.74 19.99
CA ASP A 170 8.83 -0.65 20.83
C ASP A 170 10.34 -0.83 21.09
N VAL A 171 11.08 0.28 21.11
CA VAL A 171 12.53 0.28 21.40
C VAL A 171 12.77 0.06 22.88
N ARG A 172 13.59 -0.90 23.22
CA ARG A 172 13.94 -1.17 24.61
C ARG A 172 14.98 -0.16 25.13
N GLY A 173 14.64 0.46 26.24
CA GLY A 173 15.51 1.47 26.88
C GLY A 173 15.46 2.86 26.29
N TYR A 174 14.52 3.16 25.38
CA TYR A 174 14.41 4.48 24.75
C TYR A 174 14.30 5.65 25.74
N THR A 175 13.49 5.51 26.79
CA THR A 175 13.32 6.57 27.80
C THR A 175 14.63 6.95 28.48
N ALA A 176 15.50 5.97 28.78
CA ALA A 176 16.82 6.22 29.35
C ALA A 176 17.74 6.89 28.33
N LEU A 177 17.75 6.41 27.08
CA LEU A 177 18.52 7.01 25.99
C LEU A 177 18.11 8.48 25.75
N ALA A 178 16.81 8.75 25.73
CA ALA A 178 16.28 10.10 25.52
C ALA A 178 16.63 11.06 26.70
N ALA A 179 16.84 10.54 27.90
CA ALA A 179 17.26 11.36 29.04
C ALA A 179 18.77 11.67 29.04
N GLU A 180 19.59 10.87 28.37
CA GLU A 180 21.06 11.00 28.35
C GLU A 180 21.59 11.75 27.12
N HIS A 181 20.78 11.93 26.06
CA HIS A 181 21.21 12.50 24.79
C HIS A 181 20.46 13.79 24.43
N ALA A 182 21.02 14.55 23.49
CA ALA A 182 20.35 15.76 22.99
C ALA A 182 19.05 15.43 22.26
N PRO A 183 18.03 16.33 22.33
CA PRO A 183 16.73 16.09 21.66
C PRO A 183 16.87 15.81 20.16
N GLU A 184 17.81 16.46 19.48
CA GLU A 184 18.06 16.30 18.05
C GLU A 184 18.61 14.91 17.73
N GLU A 185 19.50 14.38 18.57
CA GLU A 185 20.07 13.03 18.43
C GLU A 185 19.00 11.97 18.68
N THR A 186 18.17 12.18 19.70
CA THR A 186 17.03 11.32 20.04
C THR A 186 16.00 11.31 18.92
N LEU A 187 15.73 12.44 18.28
CA LEU A 187 14.83 12.53 17.13
C LEU A 187 15.39 11.80 15.90
N ASP A 188 16.70 11.92 15.59
CA ASP A 188 17.34 11.19 14.51
C ASP A 188 17.25 9.68 14.72
N LEU A 189 17.54 9.21 15.94
CA LEU A 189 17.37 7.81 16.34
C LEU A 189 15.92 7.34 16.11
N LEU A 190 14.96 8.10 16.64
CA LEU A 190 13.53 7.74 16.53
C LEU A 190 13.08 7.65 15.09
N ASN A 191 13.40 8.65 14.26
CA ASN A 191 13.02 8.66 12.84
C ASN A 191 13.60 7.48 12.08
N ARG A 192 14.86 7.11 12.34
CA ARG A 192 15.50 5.94 11.70
C ARG A 192 14.85 4.64 12.13
N TYR A 193 14.57 4.49 13.43
CA TYR A 193 13.87 3.32 13.96
C TYR A 193 12.47 3.18 13.35
N LEU A 194 11.68 4.26 13.37
CA LEU A 194 10.33 4.25 12.81
C LEU A 194 10.33 3.95 11.31
N THR A 195 11.31 4.46 10.54
CA THR A 195 11.46 4.16 9.12
C THR A 195 11.68 2.66 8.91
N VAL A 196 12.61 2.06 9.64
CA VAL A 196 12.94 0.63 9.53
C VAL A 196 11.75 -0.26 9.87
N VAL A 197 10.97 0.12 10.91
CA VAL A 197 9.77 -0.64 11.31
C VAL A 197 8.67 -0.51 10.26
N ASN A 198 8.42 0.72 9.79
CA ASN A 198 7.42 0.97 8.76
C ASN A 198 7.71 0.18 7.48
N ASP A 199 8.94 0.30 6.96
CA ASP A 199 9.36 -0.40 5.74
C ASP A 199 9.21 -1.92 5.87
N ALA A 200 9.55 -2.49 7.04
CA ALA A 200 9.39 -3.91 7.28
C ALA A 200 7.92 -4.34 7.35
N VAL A 201 7.04 -3.55 7.95
CA VAL A 201 5.60 -3.81 8.03
C VAL A 201 4.98 -3.74 6.65
N GLU A 202 5.23 -2.67 5.89
CA GLU A 202 4.66 -2.44 4.55
C GLU A 202 5.15 -3.49 3.55
N ALA A 203 6.44 -3.84 3.56
CA ALA A 203 7.00 -4.89 2.69
C ALA A 203 6.31 -6.26 2.88
N HIS A 204 5.66 -6.49 4.02
CA HIS A 204 4.90 -7.71 4.30
C HIS A 204 3.38 -7.52 4.16
N GLY A 205 2.92 -6.37 3.61
CA GLY A 205 1.51 -6.07 3.37
C GLY A 205 0.73 -5.67 4.64
N GLY A 206 1.42 -5.25 5.69
CA GLY A 206 0.83 -4.70 6.89
C GLY A 206 0.44 -3.24 6.74
N THR A 207 -0.36 -2.76 7.67
CA THR A 207 -0.83 -1.38 7.78
C THR A 207 -0.31 -0.80 9.10
N VAL A 208 0.54 0.22 9.05
CA VAL A 208 0.91 0.97 10.24
C VAL A 208 -0.23 1.92 10.60
N SER A 209 -0.75 1.80 11.82
CA SER A 209 -1.87 2.59 12.33
C SER A 209 -1.39 3.83 13.06
N ASP A 210 -0.63 3.63 14.12
CA ASP A 210 -0.20 4.69 15.02
C ASP A 210 1.28 4.60 15.37
N LEU A 211 1.86 5.77 15.53
CA LEU A 211 3.16 5.97 16.15
C LEU A 211 2.94 6.45 17.60
N LEU A 212 3.21 5.61 18.57
CA LEU A 212 2.94 5.84 20.00
C LEU A 212 4.24 6.20 20.74
N GLY A 213 4.77 7.40 20.47
CA GLY A 213 6.10 7.78 20.93
C GLY A 213 7.18 6.97 20.22
N ASP A 214 7.89 6.10 20.92
CA ASP A 214 8.86 5.14 20.37
C ASP A 214 8.22 3.77 20.00
N GLY A 215 6.91 3.63 20.24
CA GLY A 215 6.13 2.45 19.87
C GLY A 215 5.46 2.58 18.50
N VAL A 216 5.32 1.46 17.81
CA VAL A 216 4.58 1.33 16.55
C VAL A 216 3.45 0.33 16.73
N PHE A 217 2.24 0.72 16.35
CA PHE A 217 1.10 -0.15 16.23
C PHE A 217 0.80 -0.41 14.76
N ALA A 218 0.77 -1.68 14.39
CA ALA A 218 0.48 -2.14 13.04
C ALA A 218 -0.48 -3.33 13.05
N PHE A 219 -1.13 -3.59 11.92
CA PHE A 219 -2.01 -4.75 11.77
C PHE A 219 -1.98 -5.30 10.34
N PHE A 220 -2.42 -6.56 10.19
CA PHE A 220 -2.50 -7.32 8.94
C PHE A 220 -3.91 -7.88 8.82
N GLY A 221 -4.50 -7.86 7.61
CA GLY A 221 -5.87 -8.33 7.36
C GLY A 221 -6.91 -7.21 7.24
N ALA A 222 -6.47 -5.93 7.28
CA ALA A 222 -7.27 -4.74 7.01
C ALA A 222 -6.38 -3.59 6.51
N PRO A 223 -6.87 -2.70 5.65
CA PRO A 223 -8.10 -2.82 4.88
C PRO A 223 -8.05 -4.00 3.90
N VAL A 224 -6.85 -4.41 3.47
CA VAL A 224 -6.62 -5.54 2.55
C VAL A 224 -6.43 -6.83 3.36
N LYS A 225 -7.18 -7.88 2.98
CA LYS A 225 -7.10 -9.20 3.62
C LYS A 225 -6.30 -10.18 2.77
N HIS A 226 -5.41 -10.92 3.40
CA HIS A 226 -4.70 -12.05 2.81
C HIS A 226 -5.01 -13.34 3.60
N SER A 227 -4.80 -14.50 3.00
CA SER A 227 -5.02 -15.80 3.67
C SER A 227 -3.95 -16.13 4.69
N ASP A 228 -2.80 -15.46 4.63
CA ASP A 228 -1.58 -15.67 5.38
C ASP A 228 -1.21 -14.48 6.31
N ASP A 229 -2.20 -13.67 6.70
CA ASP A 229 -1.97 -12.48 7.55
C ASP A 229 -1.18 -12.77 8.85
N PRO A 230 -1.40 -13.86 9.61
CA PRO A 230 -0.56 -14.19 10.77
C PRO A 230 0.90 -14.48 10.41
N GLU A 231 1.14 -15.18 9.29
CA GLU A 231 2.49 -15.42 8.79
C GLU A 231 3.20 -14.13 8.42
N ARG A 232 2.49 -13.24 7.69
CA ARG A 232 3.00 -11.92 7.31
C ARG A 232 3.38 -11.07 8.51
N ALA A 233 2.55 -11.06 9.56
CA ALA A 233 2.84 -10.35 10.80
C ALA A 233 4.11 -10.87 11.48
N VAL A 234 4.30 -12.20 11.56
CA VAL A 234 5.49 -12.79 12.16
C VAL A 234 6.74 -12.57 11.30
N ARG A 235 6.63 -12.65 9.97
CA ARG A 235 7.75 -12.33 9.06
C ARG A 235 8.16 -10.86 9.16
N ALA A 236 7.20 -9.95 9.23
CA ALA A 236 7.45 -8.52 9.47
C ALA A 236 8.19 -8.31 10.79
N ALA A 237 7.76 -8.94 11.89
CA ALA A 237 8.42 -8.84 13.18
C ALA A 237 9.86 -9.34 13.16
N LEU A 238 10.14 -10.45 12.48
CA LEU A 238 11.50 -10.96 12.32
C LEU A 238 12.35 -10.02 11.46
N ALA A 239 11.78 -9.44 10.40
CA ALA A 239 12.44 -8.43 9.57
C ALA A 239 12.76 -7.15 10.38
N VAL A 240 11.82 -6.69 11.21
CA VAL A 240 12.04 -5.56 12.15
C VAL A 240 13.23 -5.86 13.07
N GLN A 241 13.26 -7.02 13.73
CA GLN A 241 14.37 -7.37 14.62
C GLN A 241 15.72 -7.39 13.90
N ALA A 242 15.77 -7.98 12.69
CA ALA A 242 16.99 -8.06 11.90
C ALA A 242 17.48 -6.65 11.47
N ALA A 243 16.58 -5.80 11.05
CA ALA A 243 16.91 -4.46 10.58
C ALA A 243 17.28 -3.52 11.75
N VAL A 244 16.56 -3.58 12.88
CA VAL A 244 16.88 -2.79 14.09
C VAL A 244 18.25 -3.18 14.66
N ALA A 245 18.61 -4.46 14.64
CA ALA A 245 19.92 -4.93 15.10
C ALA A 245 21.10 -4.40 14.25
N GLN A 246 20.85 -4.07 12.98
CA GLN A 246 21.84 -3.54 12.04
C GLN A 246 21.78 -2.01 11.91
N LEU A 247 20.80 -1.37 12.57
CA LEU A 247 20.59 0.06 12.45
C LEU A 247 21.77 0.84 13.02
N GLU A 248 22.40 1.64 12.18
CA GLU A 248 23.46 2.56 12.57
C GLU A 248 22.90 3.97 12.77
N ILE A 249 23.22 4.56 13.92
CA ILE A 249 22.86 5.93 14.27
C ILE A 249 24.12 6.79 14.20
N PRO A 250 24.31 7.62 13.17
CA PRO A 250 25.54 8.42 13.01
C PRO A 250 25.83 9.34 14.18
N SER A 251 24.78 9.88 14.82
CA SER A 251 24.91 10.71 16.02
C SER A 251 25.29 9.95 17.30
N MET A 252 25.10 8.60 17.30
CA MET A 252 25.36 7.74 18.45
C MET A 252 26.19 6.50 18.03
N PRO A 253 27.47 6.66 17.67
CA PRO A 253 28.29 5.56 17.16
C PRO A 253 28.40 4.42 18.16
N GLY A 254 28.16 3.19 17.69
CA GLY A 254 28.24 1.97 18.53
C GLY A 254 27.01 1.63 19.33
N LEU A 255 25.98 2.49 19.35
CA LEU A 255 24.68 2.16 19.92
C LEU A 255 24.07 0.95 19.19
N ARG A 256 23.55 0.00 19.97
CA ARG A 256 22.80 -1.16 19.45
C ARG A 256 21.39 -1.11 19.99
N LEU A 257 20.42 -0.95 19.11
CA LEU A 257 19.02 -0.96 19.45
C LEU A 257 18.46 -2.40 19.48
N GLN A 258 17.47 -2.60 20.31
CA GLN A 258 16.69 -3.82 20.36
C GLN A 258 15.22 -3.49 20.52
N ALA A 259 14.36 -4.14 19.76
CA ALA A 259 12.92 -3.98 19.90
C ALA A 259 12.30 -5.10 20.70
N GLY A 260 11.23 -4.81 21.45
CA GLY A 260 10.33 -5.82 22.00
C GLY A 260 9.05 -5.82 21.17
N ILE A 261 8.60 -6.98 20.70
CA ILE A 261 7.45 -7.10 19.80
C ILE A 261 6.42 -8.05 20.39
N GLY A 262 5.13 -7.66 20.30
CA GLY A 262 3.99 -8.48 20.66
C GLY A 262 3.03 -8.63 19.49
N ILE A 263 2.58 -9.85 19.19
CA ILE A 263 1.65 -10.13 18.09
C ILE A 263 0.51 -11.01 18.62
N THR A 264 -0.71 -10.69 18.17
CA THR A 264 -1.90 -11.52 18.39
C THR A 264 -2.73 -11.61 17.13
N SER A 265 -3.45 -12.71 16.97
CA SER A 265 -4.40 -12.89 15.87
C SER A 265 -5.79 -13.16 16.42
N GLY A 266 -6.79 -12.43 15.92
CA GLY A 266 -8.15 -12.61 16.40
C GLY A 266 -9.18 -11.69 15.74
N GLU A 267 -10.43 -11.79 16.19
CA GLU A 267 -11.50 -10.93 15.72
C GLU A 267 -11.34 -9.49 16.24
N VAL A 268 -11.49 -8.56 15.32
CA VAL A 268 -11.45 -7.11 15.56
C VAL A 268 -12.57 -6.42 14.78
N ILE A 269 -12.86 -5.18 15.12
CA ILE A 269 -13.58 -4.25 14.24
C ILE A 269 -12.52 -3.40 13.56
N ALA A 270 -12.45 -3.44 12.24
CA ALA A 270 -11.56 -2.62 11.42
C ALA A 270 -12.36 -1.52 10.73
N GLY A 271 -11.94 -0.27 10.84
CA GLY A 271 -12.64 0.86 10.23
C GLY A 271 -12.24 2.21 10.79
N ASN A 272 -13.05 3.21 10.46
CA ASN A 272 -12.80 4.59 10.84
C ASN A 272 -13.36 4.89 12.24
N VAL A 273 -12.48 5.24 13.15
CA VAL A 273 -12.79 5.60 14.55
C VAL A 273 -12.49 7.09 14.76
N GLY A 274 -13.32 7.79 15.51
CA GLY A 274 -13.09 9.20 15.86
C GLY A 274 -14.36 10.04 15.78
N SER A 275 -14.29 11.18 15.12
CA SER A 275 -15.40 12.10 14.88
C SER A 275 -15.53 12.40 13.39
N GLU A 276 -16.65 13.00 12.97
CA GLU A 276 -16.87 13.42 11.57
C GLU A 276 -15.75 14.35 11.02
N HIS A 277 -15.06 15.08 11.91
CA HIS A 277 -13.99 16.02 11.53
C HIS A 277 -12.58 15.43 11.67
N ARG A 278 -12.42 14.30 12.36
CA ARG A 278 -11.14 13.65 12.57
C ARG A 278 -11.34 12.16 12.71
N MET A 279 -11.09 11.46 11.65
CA MET A 279 -11.16 10.00 11.58
C MET A 279 -9.75 9.41 11.56
N HIS A 280 -9.66 8.21 12.11
CA HIS A 280 -8.46 7.40 12.08
C HIS A 280 -8.85 5.97 11.73
N TYR A 281 -8.25 5.41 10.69
CA TYR A 281 -8.48 4.02 10.33
C TYR A 281 -7.65 3.11 11.22
N CYS A 282 -8.30 2.31 12.02
CA CYS A 282 -7.64 1.40 12.94
C CYS A 282 -8.45 0.11 13.17
N VAL A 283 -7.88 -0.78 13.96
CA VAL A 283 -8.55 -1.98 14.44
C VAL A 283 -8.78 -1.90 15.95
N VAL A 284 -9.96 -2.30 16.39
CA VAL A 284 -10.37 -2.27 17.80
C VAL A 284 -10.87 -3.65 18.22
N GLY A 285 -10.33 -4.15 19.33
CA GLY A 285 -10.70 -5.47 19.85
C GLY A 285 -9.86 -5.90 21.03
N ASN A 286 -10.25 -7.01 21.69
CA ASN A 286 -9.50 -7.54 22.82
C ASN A 286 -8.09 -8.01 22.41
N SER A 287 -7.95 -8.55 21.18
CA SER A 287 -6.65 -8.96 20.62
C SER A 287 -5.64 -7.82 20.57
N VAL A 288 -6.08 -6.59 20.23
CA VAL A 288 -5.22 -5.39 20.23
C VAL A 288 -4.58 -5.15 21.60
N ASN A 289 -5.39 -5.24 22.66
CA ASN A 289 -4.91 -5.06 24.04
C ASN A 289 -3.92 -6.17 24.45
N ILE A 290 -4.21 -7.41 24.04
CA ILE A 290 -3.30 -8.55 24.33
C ILE A 290 -1.97 -8.34 23.62
N ALA A 291 -1.94 -7.90 22.35
CA ALA A 291 -0.70 -7.61 21.63
C ALA A 291 0.16 -6.55 22.33
N ALA A 292 -0.46 -5.47 22.81
CA ALA A 292 0.23 -4.44 23.58
C ALA A 292 0.83 -4.99 24.89
N HIS A 293 0.11 -5.88 25.59
CA HIS A 293 0.63 -6.52 26.80
C HIS A 293 1.77 -7.51 26.51
N LEU A 294 1.67 -8.30 25.44
CA LEU A 294 2.76 -9.15 25.00
C LEU A 294 4.01 -8.34 24.64
N GLN A 295 3.82 -7.23 23.91
CA GLN A 295 4.90 -6.30 23.61
C GLN A 295 5.56 -5.79 24.90
N ALA A 296 4.77 -5.34 25.87
CA ALA A 296 5.31 -4.83 27.16
C ALA A 296 6.08 -5.92 27.95
N ALA A 297 5.66 -7.19 27.83
CA ALA A 297 6.31 -8.33 28.47
C ALA A 297 7.54 -8.83 27.69
N ALA A 298 7.67 -8.51 26.41
CA ALA A 298 8.78 -8.94 25.58
C ALA A 298 10.11 -8.33 26.05
N GLY A 299 11.13 -9.13 26.22
CA GLY A 299 12.49 -8.67 26.46
C GLY A 299 13.14 -8.00 25.24
N PRO A 300 14.35 -7.43 25.40
CA PRO A 300 15.12 -6.90 24.27
C PRO A 300 15.38 -7.98 23.20
N GLY A 301 15.03 -7.65 21.95
CA GLY A 301 15.17 -8.59 20.83
C GLY A 301 14.13 -9.71 20.78
N GLN A 302 13.12 -9.70 21.64
CA GLN A 302 12.14 -10.77 21.76
C GLN A 302 10.85 -10.45 21.00
N ILE A 303 10.29 -11.49 20.35
CA ILE A 303 8.98 -11.48 19.71
C ILE A 303 8.09 -12.44 20.46
N LEU A 304 7.00 -11.93 21.05
CA LEU A 304 6.00 -12.75 21.74
C LEU A 304 4.71 -12.83 20.93
N VAL A 305 4.15 -14.02 20.84
CA VAL A 305 2.87 -14.26 20.15
C VAL A 305 1.92 -15.01 21.08
N ASP A 306 0.61 -14.81 20.89
CA ASP A 306 -0.43 -15.59 21.55
C ASP A 306 -0.60 -16.98 20.92
N GLU A 307 -1.43 -17.84 21.53
CA GLU A 307 -1.70 -19.20 21.07
C GLU A 307 -2.32 -19.20 19.66
N ALA A 308 -3.26 -18.30 19.36
CA ALA A 308 -3.92 -18.23 18.06
C ALA A 308 -2.93 -17.90 16.92
N THR A 309 -2.02 -16.95 17.15
CA THR A 309 -0.95 -16.62 16.20
C THR A 309 0.05 -17.77 16.09
N HIS A 310 0.47 -18.36 17.21
CA HIS A 310 1.40 -19.50 17.25
C HIS A 310 0.87 -20.66 16.41
N ASP A 311 -0.39 -21.06 16.61
CA ASP A 311 -1.00 -22.18 15.89
C ASP A 311 -1.08 -21.92 14.39
N ALA A 312 -1.37 -20.68 13.99
CA ALA A 312 -1.41 -20.30 12.58
C ALA A 312 -0.02 -20.39 11.90
N VAL A 313 1.08 -20.24 12.66
CA VAL A 313 2.46 -20.25 12.13
C VAL A 313 3.31 -21.43 12.63
N ALA A 314 2.73 -22.40 13.31
CA ALA A 314 3.46 -23.50 13.97
C ALA A 314 4.40 -24.32 13.06
N GLY A 315 4.11 -24.38 11.75
CA GLY A 315 4.96 -25.04 10.75
C GLY A 315 6.06 -24.13 10.15
N LEU A 316 6.02 -22.84 10.44
CA LEU A 316 6.87 -21.82 9.79
C LEU A 316 7.95 -21.27 10.71
N VAL A 317 7.79 -21.42 12.02
CA VAL A 317 8.70 -20.83 13.00
C VAL A 317 9.19 -21.86 14.00
N THR A 318 10.38 -21.63 14.52
CA THR A 318 10.85 -22.24 15.77
C THR A 318 10.45 -21.33 16.90
N SER A 319 9.77 -21.87 17.91
CA SER A 319 9.26 -21.11 19.05
C SER A 319 9.54 -21.80 20.37
N GLN A 320 9.48 -21.04 21.45
CA GLN A 320 9.56 -21.52 22.83
C GLN A 320 8.26 -21.20 23.56
N ASP A 321 7.62 -22.19 24.16
CA ASP A 321 6.46 -22.00 25.03
C ASP A 321 6.90 -21.36 26.35
N LEU A 322 6.35 -20.19 26.67
CA LEU A 322 6.61 -19.46 27.91
C LEU A 322 5.54 -19.72 28.99
N GLY A 323 4.54 -20.56 28.67
CA GLY A 323 3.37 -20.76 29.52
C GLY A 323 2.41 -19.58 29.54
N CYS A 324 1.64 -19.46 30.61
CA CYS A 324 0.66 -18.39 30.76
C CYS A 324 1.31 -17.15 31.40
N LEU A 325 1.23 -16.03 30.70
CA LEU A 325 1.59 -14.71 31.20
C LEU A 325 0.37 -14.00 31.78
N ARG A 326 0.51 -13.36 32.95
CA ARG A 326 -0.56 -12.57 33.56
C ARG A 326 -0.58 -11.18 32.94
N LEU A 327 -1.70 -10.77 32.36
CA LEU A 327 -1.89 -9.44 31.81
C LEU A 327 -2.14 -8.43 32.94
N ALA A 328 -1.43 -7.30 32.92
CA ALA A 328 -1.45 -6.34 34.02
C ALA A 328 -2.84 -5.67 34.22
N SER A 329 -3.68 -5.53 33.16
CA SER A 329 -4.88 -4.71 33.19
C SER A 329 -6.17 -5.41 33.63
N LYS A 330 -6.29 -6.74 33.49
CA LYS A 330 -7.55 -7.49 33.79
C LYS A 330 -7.38 -8.74 34.66
N GLY A 331 -6.13 -9.09 35.00
CA GLY A 331 -5.85 -10.34 35.69
C GLY A 331 -6.06 -11.59 34.82
N ASP A 332 -6.32 -11.42 33.53
CA ASP A 332 -6.45 -12.51 32.58
C ASP A 332 -5.09 -13.15 32.29
N TRP A 333 -5.11 -14.46 32.00
CA TRP A 333 -3.92 -15.22 31.65
C TRP A 333 -3.93 -15.50 30.13
N VAL A 334 -2.82 -15.22 29.46
CA VAL A 334 -2.62 -15.52 28.04
C VAL A 334 -1.43 -16.43 27.88
N ARG A 335 -1.61 -17.55 27.20
CA ARG A 335 -0.49 -18.41 26.81
C ARG A 335 0.34 -17.70 25.74
N ALA A 336 1.63 -17.61 26.00
CA ALA A 336 2.56 -16.87 25.15
C ALA A 336 3.70 -17.75 24.66
N PHE A 337 4.13 -17.50 23.45
CA PHE A 337 5.26 -18.19 22.81
C PHE A 337 6.27 -17.15 22.33
N ALA A 338 7.55 -17.41 22.56
CA ALA A 338 8.63 -16.62 21.99
C ALA A 338 9.01 -17.18 20.63
N VAL A 339 8.90 -16.37 19.57
CA VAL A 339 9.38 -16.72 18.23
C VAL A 339 10.88 -16.51 18.17
N LEU A 340 11.62 -17.55 17.78
CA LEU A 340 13.09 -17.56 17.75
C LEU A 340 13.64 -17.33 16.34
N SER A 341 13.09 -18.03 15.35
CA SER A 341 13.50 -17.93 13.94
C SER A 341 12.47 -18.55 13.01
N LEU A 342 12.62 -18.34 11.72
CA LEU A 342 11.93 -19.17 10.72
C LEU A 342 12.47 -20.62 10.80
N ALA A 343 11.56 -21.58 10.62
CA ALA A 343 11.95 -22.99 10.51
C ALA A 343 12.77 -23.21 9.23
N PRO A 344 13.76 -24.12 9.24
CA PRO A 344 14.48 -24.50 8.02
C PRO A 344 13.51 -25.03 6.95
N ALA A 345 13.76 -24.66 5.69
CA ALA A 345 12.86 -24.96 4.57
C ALA A 345 12.60 -26.46 4.30
N GLU A 346 13.34 -27.37 4.92
CA GLU A 346 13.17 -28.83 4.81
C GLU A 346 12.00 -29.39 5.64
N ALA A 347 11.58 -28.69 6.71
CA ALA A 347 10.49 -29.16 7.58
C ALA A 347 9.08 -28.95 7.01
N ALA A 348 8.93 -28.09 6.02
CA ALA A 348 7.64 -27.72 5.43
C ALA A 348 7.11 -28.70 4.35
N ARG A 349 7.88 -29.73 3.95
CA ARG A 349 7.52 -30.69 2.87
C ARG A 349 6.99 -32.03 3.35
N THR A 350 6.81 -32.24 4.65
CA THR A 350 6.45 -33.57 5.19
C THR A 350 5.13 -33.55 6.00
N ARG A 351 4.13 -32.80 5.56
CA ARG A 351 2.76 -32.97 6.07
C ARG A 351 1.73 -32.82 4.97
#